data_2b2db7d68bbc2f6765e86f0138e88a7e
#
_entry.id   2b2db7d68bbc2f6765e86f0138e88a7e
#
_cell.length_a   1.000
_cell.length_b   1.000
_cell.length_c   1.000
_cell.angle_alpha   90.00
_cell.angle_beta   90.00
_cell.angle_gamma   90.00
#
_symmetry.space_group_name_H-M   'P 1'
#
loop_
_entity.id
_entity.type
_entity.pdbx_description
1 polymer ?
#
loop_
_entity_poly.entity_id
_entity_poly.type
_entity_poly.pdbx_seq_one_letter_code
_entity_poly.pdbx_strand_id
1 'polypeptide(L)'
;MLIPTGVVLHLTEASAGKHRAVLRNALNLLPEVERGTPIELVVHGEAICLPLPGQVTANALTEALDAGIILVVCRNSMRSQNLNDGDLIPGAVTVTSAVGHLVASQGQGWAYLRP
;
A
#
# COMPACT_ATOMS: atom_id res chain seq x y z
N MET A 1 -25.77 3.57 -8.12
CA MET A 1 -24.42 3.86 -7.63
C MET A 1 -23.52 2.65 -7.86
N LEU A 2 -22.33 2.88 -8.40
CA LEU A 2 -21.36 1.81 -8.60
C LEU A 2 -20.63 1.52 -7.29
N ILE A 3 -20.50 0.24 -6.97
CA ILE A 3 -19.73 -0.22 -5.82
C ILE A 3 -18.32 -0.57 -6.35
N PRO A 4 -17.25 -0.01 -5.80
CA PRO A 4 -15.90 -0.33 -6.27
C PRO A 4 -15.58 -1.80 -6.03
N THR A 5 -14.83 -2.38 -6.97
CA THR A 5 -14.38 -3.77 -6.87
C THR A 5 -13.13 -3.94 -6.02
N GLY A 6 -12.51 -2.83 -5.66
CA GLY A 6 -11.35 -2.75 -4.78
C GLY A 6 -11.04 -1.31 -4.46
N VAL A 7 -10.07 -1.10 -3.57
CA VAL A 7 -9.61 0.24 -3.20
C VAL A 7 -8.09 0.26 -3.20
N VAL A 8 -7.49 1.27 -3.80
CA VAL A 8 -6.06 1.56 -3.68
C VAL A 8 -5.85 2.84 -2.89
N LEU A 9 -5.06 2.75 -1.84
CA LEU A 9 -4.55 3.89 -1.08
C LEU A 9 -3.13 4.15 -1.57
N HIS A 10 -2.85 5.38 -1.97
CA HIS A 10 -1.58 5.75 -2.60
C HIS A 10 -0.71 6.54 -1.64
N LEU A 11 0.55 6.13 -1.48
CA LEU A 11 1.49 6.71 -0.54
C LEU A 11 2.84 6.94 -1.21
N THR A 12 3.35 8.18 -1.16
CA THR A 12 4.61 8.56 -1.78
C THR A 12 5.61 9.21 -0.83
N GLU A 13 5.17 9.63 0.35
CA GLU A 13 6.00 10.35 1.32
C GLU A 13 6.77 9.40 2.24
N ALA A 14 7.92 9.87 2.75
CA ALA A 14 8.75 9.10 3.69
C ALA A 14 8.35 9.30 5.16
N SER A 15 7.49 10.26 5.47
CA SER A 15 7.13 10.63 6.86
C SER A 15 6.48 9.46 7.62
N ALA A 16 7.05 9.09 8.77
CA ALA A 16 6.47 8.06 9.63
C ALA A 16 5.08 8.44 10.14
N GLY A 17 4.85 9.73 10.42
CA GLY A 17 3.53 10.21 10.83
C GLY A 17 2.50 10.03 9.72
N LYS A 18 2.87 10.31 8.49
CA LYS A 18 2.02 10.08 7.31
C LYS A 18 1.75 8.59 7.12
N HIS A 19 2.77 7.75 7.26
CA HIS A 19 2.62 6.30 7.15
C HIS A 19 1.62 5.76 8.18
N ARG A 20 1.74 6.19 9.44
CA ARG A 20 0.78 5.80 10.49
C ARG A 20 -0.64 6.24 10.17
N ALA A 21 -0.80 7.47 9.69
CA ALA A 21 -2.12 8.01 9.34
C ALA A 21 -2.76 7.21 8.21
N VAL A 22 -1.99 6.88 7.16
CA VAL A 22 -2.51 6.11 6.03
C VAL A 22 -2.83 4.67 6.42
N LEU A 23 -2.00 4.03 7.24
CA LEU A 23 -2.28 2.70 7.78
C LEU A 23 -3.56 2.71 8.61
N ARG A 24 -3.77 3.74 9.43
CA ARG A 24 -5.02 3.89 10.20
C ARG A 24 -6.21 4.09 9.27
N ASN A 25 -6.07 4.89 8.22
CA ASN A 25 -7.12 5.07 7.22
C ASN A 25 -7.51 3.75 6.56
N ALA A 26 -6.53 2.91 6.23
CA ALA A 26 -6.78 1.59 5.66
C ALA A 26 -7.61 0.70 6.60
N LEU A 27 -7.23 0.66 7.88
CA LEU A 27 -7.97 -0.10 8.89
C LEU A 27 -9.39 0.44 9.08
N ASN A 28 -9.55 1.76 9.12
CA ASN A 28 -10.86 2.40 9.26
C ASN A 28 -11.77 2.14 8.06
N LEU A 29 -11.18 1.89 6.90
CA LEU A 29 -11.94 1.62 5.68
C LEU A 29 -12.54 0.21 5.66
N LEU A 30 -11.90 -0.76 6.30
CA LEU A 30 -12.34 -2.16 6.28
C LEU A 30 -13.83 -2.37 6.60
N PRO A 31 -14.39 -1.77 7.66
CA PRO A 31 -15.82 -1.96 7.95
C PRO A 31 -16.75 -1.19 7.02
N GLU A 32 -16.22 -0.27 6.23
CA GLU A 32 -17.02 0.61 5.37
C GLU A 32 -17.23 0.06 3.95
N VAL A 33 -16.49 -0.98 3.57
CA VAL A 33 -16.61 -1.60 2.25
C VAL A 33 -17.23 -2.99 2.39
N GLU A 34 -17.72 -3.55 1.28
CA GLU A 34 -18.24 -4.91 1.29
C GLU A 34 -17.17 -5.89 1.75
N ARG A 35 -17.59 -6.87 2.51
CA ARG A 35 -16.70 -7.94 2.99
C ARG A 35 -16.04 -8.63 1.79
N GLY A 36 -14.72 -8.77 1.85
CA GLY A 36 -13.93 -9.37 0.77
C GLY A 36 -13.44 -8.38 -0.26
N THR A 37 -13.82 -7.09 -0.17
CA THR A 37 -13.27 -6.06 -1.05
C THR A 37 -11.78 -5.91 -0.77
N PRO A 38 -10.90 -6.10 -1.78
CA PRO A 38 -9.47 -5.91 -1.56
C PRO A 38 -9.14 -4.44 -1.33
N ILE A 39 -8.28 -4.19 -0.33
CA ILE A 39 -7.75 -2.87 -0.03
C ILE A 39 -6.24 -2.97 -0.13
N GLU A 40 -5.66 -2.22 -1.05
CA GLU A 40 -4.22 -2.16 -1.26
C GLU A 40 -3.66 -0.84 -0.81
N LEU A 41 -2.51 -0.89 -0.16
CA LEU A 41 -1.66 0.27 0.07
C LEU A 41 -0.51 0.20 -0.92
N VAL A 42 -0.49 1.14 -1.87
CA VAL A 42 0.49 1.17 -2.96
C VAL A 42 1.54 2.22 -2.63
N VAL A 43 2.78 1.79 -2.46
CA VAL A 43 3.90 2.65 -2.09
C VAL A 43 4.92 2.74 -3.21
N HIS A 44 5.39 3.96 -3.50
CA HIS A 44 6.52 4.20 -4.40
C HIS A 44 7.23 5.50 -4.02
N GLY A 45 8.32 5.81 -4.74
CA GLY A 45 9.13 6.96 -4.41
C GLY A 45 9.71 6.83 -3.01
N GLU A 46 9.65 7.88 -2.22
CA GLU A 46 10.21 7.90 -0.88
C GLU A 46 9.45 6.99 0.11
N ALA A 47 8.21 6.61 -0.21
CA ALA A 47 7.42 5.75 0.65
C ALA A 47 7.90 4.30 0.68
N ILE A 48 8.81 3.89 -0.19
CA ILE A 48 9.33 2.51 -0.18
C ILE A 48 10.19 2.19 1.05
N CYS A 49 10.42 3.15 1.93
CA CYS A 49 10.99 2.86 3.25
C CYS A 49 10.00 2.11 4.16
N LEU A 50 8.69 2.23 3.92
CA LEU A 50 7.68 1.59 4.75
C LEU A 50 7.87 0.06 4.87
N PRO A 51 8.07 -0.69 3.76
CA PRO A 51 8.24 -2.15 3.85
C PRO A 51 9.61 -2.62 4.28
N LEU A 52 10.53 -1.72 4.62
CA LEU A 52 11.87 -2.13 5.07
C LEU A 52 11.83 -2.53 6.55
N PRO A 53 12.68 -3.51 6.97
CA PRO A 53 12.78 -3.89 8.38
C PRO A 53 13.22 -2.73 9.26
N GLY A 54 12.85 -2.77 10.55
CA GLY A 54 13.36 -1.84 11.56
C GLY A 54 12.71 -0.45 11.56
N GLN A 55 11.63 -0.25 10.82
CA GLN A 55 10.92 1.03 10.81
C GLN A 55 10.12 1.25 12.09
N VAL A 56 9.99 2.51 12.52
CA VAL A 56 9.17 2.85 13.69
C VAL A 56 7.69 2.53 13.48
N THR A 57 7.27 2.34 12.24
CA THR A 57 5.90 1.98 11.85
C THR A 57 5.68 0.47 11.75
N ALA A 58 6.68 -0.35 12.09
CA ALA A 58 6.62 -1.80 11.89
C ALA A 58 5.39 -2.45 12.55
N ASN A 59 5.07 -2.08 13.79
CA ASN A 59 3.91 -2.64 14.48
C ASN A 59 2.58 -2.23 13.82
N ALA A 60 2.46 -0.97 13.42
CA ALA A 60 1.29 -0.47 12.73
C ALA A 60 1.10 -1.17 11.37
N LEU A 61 2.20 -1.41 10.66
CA LEU A 61 2.16 -2.13 9.39
C LEU A 61 1.73 -3.59 9.60
N THR A 62 2.28 -4.27 10.60
CA THR A 62 1.91 -5.66 10.91
C THR A 62 0.42 -5.75 11.25
N GLU A 63 -0.11 -4.82 12.05
CA GLU A 63 -1.54 -4.76 12.37
C GLU A 63 -2.38 -4.67 11.09
N ALA A 64 -2.00 -3.80 10.16
CA ALA A 64 -2.72 -3.63 8.90
C ALA A 64 -2.65 -4.89 8.02
N LEU A 65 -1.47 -5.50 7.90
CA LEU A 65 -1.30 -6.74 7.12
C LEU A 65 -2.11 -7.90 7.73
N ASP A 66 -2.09 -8.03 9.05
CA ASP A 66 -2.86 -9.07 9.74
C ASP A 66 -4.38 -8.87 9.57
N ALA A 67 -4.81 -7.64 9.40
CA ALA A 67 -6.22 -7.32 9.14
C ALA A 67 -6.63 -7.54 7.66
N GLY A 68 -5.68 -7.86 6.78
CA GLY A 68 -5.96 -8.16 5.38
C GLY A 68 -5.62 -7.05 4.40
N ILE A 69 -5.02 -5.94 4.85
CA ILE A 69 -4.53 -4.91 3.94
C ILE A 69 -3.35 -5.47 3.14
N ILE A 70 -3.33 -5.20 1.84
CA ILE A 70 -2.29 -5.69 0.93
C ILE A 70 -1.30 -4.55 0.69
N LEU A 71 -0.02 -4.79 1.00
CA LEU A 71 1.04 -3.81 0.74
C LEU A 71 1.65 -4.10 -0.64
N VAL A 72 1.56 -3.12 -1.54
CA VAL A 72 2.07 -3.21 -2.92
C VAL A 72 3.22 -2.23 -3.09
N VAL A 73 4.37 -2.73 -3.52
CA VAL A 73 5.62 -1.97 -3.62
C VAL A 73 6.09 -1.87 -5.07
N CYS A 74 6.50 -0.68 -5.46
CA CYS A 74 6.95 -0.38 -6.82
C CYS A 74 8.40 -0.83 -7.05
N ARG A 75 8.62 -1.75 -7.99
CA ARG A 75 9.98 -2.21 -8.33
C ARG A 75 10.84 -1.11 -8.96
N ASN A 76 10.24 -0.23 -9.74
CA ASN A 76 10.99 0.89 -10.31
C ASN A 76 11.59 1.77 -9.23
N SER A 77 10.82 2.06 -8.17
CA SER A 77 11.34 2.82 -7.01
C SER A 77 12.38 2.03 -6.23
N MET A 78 12.19 0.73 -6.09
CA MET A 78 13.16 -0.15 -5.43
C MET A 78 14.51 -0.11 -6.16
N ARG A 79 14.49 -0.22 -7.49
CA ARG A 79 15.72 -0.17 -8.30
C ARG A 79 16.47 1.14 -8.12
N SER A 80 15.76 2.27 -8.07
CA SER A 80 16.39 3.58 -7.90
C SER A 80 17.07 3.73 -6.53
N GLN A 81 16.71 2.89 -5.57
CA GLN A 81 17.29 2.87 -4.23
C GLN A 81 18.10 1.60 -3.95
N ASN A 82 18.43 0.85 -4.99
CA ASN A 82 19.25 -0.38 -4.91
C ASN A 82 18.65 -1.44 -3.96
N LEU A 83 17.31 -1.54 -3.94
CA LEU A 83 16.60 -2.55 -3.16
C LEU A 83 16.14 -3.70 -4.05
N ASN A 84 16.12 -4.90 -3.49
CA ASN A 84 15.55 -6.09 -4.11
C ASN A 84 14.49 -6.71 -3.21
N ASP A 85 13.80 -7.73 -3.70
CA ASP A 85 12.68 -8.36 -2.97
C ASP A 85 13.09 -8.88 -1.59
N GLY A 86 14.34 -9.37 -1.46
CA GLY A 86 14.85 -9.89 -0.20
C GLY A 86 15.06 -8.84 0.89
N ASP A 87 15.03 -7.54 0.52
CA ASP A 87 15.17 -6.44 1.49
C ASP A 87 13.84 -6.09 2.16
N LEU A 88 12.72 -6.59 1.64
CA LEU A 88 11.39 -6.24 2.13
C LEU A 88 10.95 -7.19 3.24
N ILE A 89 10.08 -6.69 4.12
CA ILE A 89 9.42 -7.53 5.12
C ILE A 89 8.55 -8.60 4.44
N PRO A 90 8.26 -9.73 5.12
CA PRO A 90 7.33 -10.72 4.59
C PRO A 90 5.93 -10.11 4.35
N GLY A 91 5.27 -10.57 3.31
CA GLY A 91 3.90 -10.16 2.98
C GLY A 91 3.81 -9.00 2.01
N ALA A 92 4.91 -8.30 1.71
CA ALA A 92 4.91 -7.28 0.67
C ALA A 92 4.78 -7.92 -0.71
N VAL A 93 3.93 -7.33 -1.55
CA VAL A 93 3.74 -7.73 -2.95
C VAL A 93 4.41 -6.69 -3.83
N THR A 94 5.13 -7.11 -4.85
CA THR A 94 5.81 -6.17 -5.75
C THR A 94 5.12 -6.11 -7.11
N VAL A 95 5.11 -4.91 -7.69
CA VAL A 95 4.66 -4.68 -9.08
C VAL A 95 5.75 -3.93 -9.83
N THR A 96 5.80 -4.06 -11.14
CA THR A 96 6.83 -3.41 -11.95
C THR A 96 6.78 -1.90 -11.80
N SER A 97 5.58 -1.31 -11.88
CA SER A 97 5.34 0.12 -11.84
C SER A 97 4.09 0.42 -11.01
N ALA A 98 4.25 1.23 -9.97
CA ALA A 98 3.11 1.66 -9.16
C ALA A 98 2.10 2.45 -9.99
N VAL A 99 2.56 3.40 -10.80
CA VAL A 99 1.66 4.22 -11.63
C VAL A 99 0.89 3.37 -12.64
N GLY A 100 1.55 2.40 -13.26
CA GLY A 100 0.89 1.44 -14.16
C GLY A 100 -0.15 0.59 -13.43
N HIS A 101 0.19 0.13 -12.23
CA HIS A 101 -0.72 -0.64 -11.38
C HIS A 101 -1.96 0.18 -10.99
N LEU A 102 -1.76 1.45 -10.60
CA LEU A 102 -2.86 2.36 -10.25
C LEU A 102 -3.81 2.61 -11.44
N VAL A 103 -3.24 2.79 -12.63
CA VAL A 103 -4.06 2.95 -13.84
C VAL A 103 -4.88 1.69 -14.11
N ALA A 104 -4.25 0.53 -14.06
CA ALA A 104 -4.94 -0.75 -14.28
C ALA A 104 -6.06 -0.99 -13.27
N SER A 105 -5.81 -0.70 -11.99
CA SER A 105 -6.81 -0.87 -10.93
C SER A 105 -8.03 0.02 -11.16
N GLN A 106 -7.81 1.28 -11.50
CA GLN A 106 -8.91 2.21 -11.78
C GLN A 106 -9.68 1.79 -13.03
N GLY A 107 -9.00 1.24 -14.04
CA GLY A 107 -9.66 0.69 -15.22
C GLY A 107 -10.55 -0.49 -14.91
N GLN A 108 -10.34 -1.19 -13.80
CA GLN A 108 -11.16 -2.30 -13.33
C GLN A 108 -12.25 -1.88 -12.34
N GLY A 109 -12.44 -0.60 -12.13
CA GLY A 109 -13.48 -0.08 -11.24
C GLY A 109 -13.05 0.06 -9.78
N TRP A 110 -11.76 0.06 -9.49
CA TRP A 110 -11.24 0.30 -8.14
C TRP A 110 -11.31 1.79 -7.80
N ALA A 111 -11.62 2.08 -6.54
CA ALA A 111 -11.53 3.44 -6.03
C ALA A 111 -10.07 3.79 -5.74
N TYR A 112 -9.70 5.03 -6.01
CA TYR A 112 -8.36 5.56 -5.75
C TYR A 112 -8.46 6.63 -4.67
N LEU A 113 -7.66 6.48 -3.62
CA LEU A 113 -7.56 7.45 -2.54
C LEU A 113 -6.10 7.86 -2.32
N ARG A 114 -5.89 9.14 -2.12
CA ARG A 114 -4.59 9.67 -1.70
C ARG A 114 -4.78 10.47 -0.41
N PRO A 115 -4.76 9.81 0.73
CA PRO A 115 -4.98 10.45 2.02
C PRO A 115 -3.90 11.47 2.37
#